data_6e571b47458997ac347fdb44c8734ddc
#
_entry.id   6e571b47458997ac347fdb44c8734ddc
#
_cell.length_a   1.000
_cell.length_b   1.000
_cell.length_c   1.000
_cell.angle_alpha   90.00
_cell.angle_beta   90.00
_cell.angle_gamma   90.00
#
_symmetry.space_group_name_H-M   'P 1'
#
loop_
_entity.id
_entity.type
_entity.pdbx_description
1 polymer ?
#
loop_
_entity_poly.entity_id
_entity_poly.type
_entity_poly.pdbx_seq_one_letter_code
_entity_poly.pdbx_strand_id
1 'polypeptide(L)'
;LTQADFILTLLSVYWEEGRKEIEQFCIDSRKIPEKETRFSSFNYLIKPDPDDMLRVLVGLTFHRAKMKDVYSIIRGRDMETGEFSEELRTQQFDKLKLNLPTILDNTNWQSFLKVLIGGGYKDEELISSKNAVLYSYILYLIGKQNFNTQNHELQRIIGRWFVMSSLTGRY
;
A
#
# COMPACT_ATOMS: atom_id res chain seq x y z
N LEU A 1 3.57 21.70 7.94
CA LEU A 1 3.56 20.25 8.15
C LEU A 1 2.23 19.71 7.66
N THR A 2 2.26 18.81 6.69
CA THR A 2 1.05 18.13 6.23
C THR A 2 0.64 17.02 7.22
N GLN A 3 -0.57 16.51 7.10
CA GLN A 3 -1.00 15.36 7.90
C GLN A 3 -0.10 14.13 7.67
N ALA A 4 0.37 13.95 6.43
CA ALA A 4 1.30 12.89 6.06
C ALA A 4 2.65 13.03 6.80
N ASP A 5 3.25 14.23 6.81
CA ASP A 5 4.51 14.50 7.53
C ASP A 5 4.39 14.17 9.02
N PHE A 6 3.26 14.53 9.63
CA PHE A 6 3.02 14.27 11.03
C PHE A 6 2.90 12.76 11.33
N ILE A 7 2.19 12.02 10.49
CA ILE A 7 2.04 10.57 10.62
C ILE A 7 3.39 9.86 10.45
N LEU A 8 4.20 10.27 9.46
CA LEU A 8 5.54 9.72 9.24
C LEU A 8 6.49 10.06 10.39
N THR A 9 6.33 11.24 11.01
CA THR A 9 7.09 11.60 12.21
C THR A 9 6.72 10.70 13.38
N LEU A 10 5.43 10.46 13.63
CA LEU A 10 4.98 9.53 14.65
C LEU A 10 5.49 8.10 14.38
N LEU A 11 5.45 7.66 13.13
CA LEU A 11 5.99 6.35 12.74
C LEU A 11 7.47 6.23 13.11
N SER A 12 8.28 7.28 12.85
CA SER A 12 9.70 7.27 13.19
C SER A 12 9.96 7.17 14.70
N VAL A 13 9.09 7.73 15.52
CA VAL A 13 9.22 7.65 16.99
C VAL A 13 8.97 6.24 17.51
N TYR A 14 8.01 5.53 16.92
CA TYR A 14 7.60 4.22 17.42
C TYR A 14 8.20 3.05 16.63
N TRP A 15 8.60 3.27 15.38
CA TRP A 15 9.12 2.23 14.50
C TRP A 15 9.95 2.82 13.35
N GLU A 16 11.16 3.28 13.68
CA GLU A 16 12.06 3.95 12.74
C GLU A 16 12.49 3.04 11.58
N GLU A 17 12.74 1.74 11.87
CA GLU A 17 13.15 0.77 10.86
C GLU A 17 12.08 0.60 9.77
N GLY A 18 10.84 0.42 10.16
CA GLY A 18 9.74 0.27 9.19
C GLY A 18 9.54 1.53 8.35
N ARG A 19 9.74 2.71 8.93
CA ARG A 19 9.77 3.95 8.15
C ARG A 19 10.87 3.94 7.11
N LYS A 20 12.09 3.60 7.50
CA LYS A 20 13.24 3.53 6.57
C LYS A 20 13.03 2.53 5.43
N GLU A 21 12.48 1.35 5.73
CA GLU A 21 12.17 0.35 4.71
C GLU A 21 11.12 0.88 3.71
N ILE A 22 10.07 1.53 4.18
CA ILE A 22 9.06 2.16 3.32
C ILE A 22 9.67 3.25 2.45
N GLU A 23 10.47 4.16 3.04
CA GLU A 23 11.14 5.24 2.31
C GLU A 23 12.09 4.68 1.24
N GLN A 24 12.87 3.64 1.57
CA GLN A 24 13.78 2.99 0.63
C GLN A 24 13.03 2.37 -0.54
N PHE A 25 11.92 1.65 -0.28
CA PHE A 25 11.08 1.10 -1.34
C PHE A 25 10.56 2.19 -2.28
N CYS A 26 10.10 3.32 -1.73
CA CYS A 26 9.62 4.46 -2.53
C CYS A 26 10.74 5.10 -3.36
N ILE A 27 11.96 5.20 -2.83
CA ILE A 27 13.15 5.66 -3.57
C ILE A 27 13.46 4.70 -4.72
N ASP A 28 13.49 3.40 -4.45
CA ASP A 28 13.83 2.38 -5.44
C ASP A 28 12.76 2.27 -6.54
N SER A 29 11.49 2.57 -6.22
CA SER A 29 10.40 2.60 -7.21
C SER A 29 10.58 3.67 -8.30
N ARG A 30 11.41 4.67 -8.04
CA ARG A 30 11.69 5.81 -8.93
C ARG A 30 13.01 5.71 -9.69
N LYS A 31 13.92 4.84 -9.21
CA LYS A 31 15.26 4.68 -9.79
C LYS A 31 15.27 3.56 -10.82
N ILE A 32 15.72 3.89 -12.04
CA ILE A 32 15.99 2.87 -13.06
C ILE A 32 17.09 1.96 -12.50
N PRO A 33 16.87 0.65 -12.39
CA PRO A 33 17.87 -0.27 -11.87
C PRO A 33 19.09 -0.31 -12.83
N GLU A 34 20.27 -0.27 -12.26
CA GLU A 34 21.56 -0.35 -13.03
C GLU A 34 21.71 -1.68 -13.78
N LYS A 35 21.03 -2.71 -13.31
CA LYS A 35 20.90 -4.01 -13.97
C LYS A 35 19.42 -4.35 -14.04
N GLU A 36 18.98 -4.95 -15.14
CA GLU A 36 17.63 -5.53 -15.25
C GLU A 36 17.45 -6.63 -14.21
N THR A 37 17.16 -6.24 -12.98
CA THR A 37 16.83 -7.17 -11.90
C THR A 37 15.31 -7.35 -11.86
N ARG A 38 14.85 -8.60 -11.94
CA ARG A 38 13.43 -8.99 -11.78
C ARG A 38 12.82 -8.54 -10.45
N PHE A 39 13.61 -8.03 -9.53
CA PHE A 39 13.26 -7.78 -8.13
C PHE A 39 13.31 -6.29 -7.74
N SER A 40 13.21 -5.39 -8.71
CA SER A 40 13.13 -3.96 -8.43
C SER A 40 11.68 -3.52 -8.25
N SER A 41 11.43 -2.55 -7.35
CA SER A 41 10.14 -1.85 -7.25
C SER A 41 9.93 -0.80 -8.35
N PHE A 42 10.96 -0.53 -9.17
CA PHE A 42 10.92 0.45 -10.25
C PHE A 42 9.79 0.17 -11.24
N ASN A 43 9.10 1.24 -11.65
CA ASN A 43 8.04 1.20 -12.65
C ASN A 43 7.76 2.59 -13.24
N TYR A 44 7.02 2.62 -14.36
CA TYR A 44 6.61 3.85 -15.05
C TYR A 44 5.18 4.29 -14.72
N LEU A 45 4.42 3.51 -13.95
CA LEU A 45 2.99 3.73 -13.73
C LEU A 45 2.68 4.61 -12.53
N ILE A 46 3.42 4.44 -11.46
CA ILE A 46 3.17 5.13 -10.20
C ILE A 46 4.44 5.32 -9.40
N LYS A 47 4.57 6.49 -8.82
CA LYS A 47 5.65 6.84 -7.87
C LYS A 47 5.03 6.98 -6.48
N PRO A 48 4.95 5.90 -5.70
CA PRO A 48 4.37 5.98 -4.37
C PRO A 48 5.23 6.85 -3.46
N ASP A 49 4.56 7.58 -2.58
CA ASP A 49 5.18 8.29 -1.48
C ASP A 49 5.11 7.43 -0.20
N PRO A 50 5.93 7.70 0.83
CA PRO A 50 5.95 6.89 2.04
C PRO A 50 4.59 6.80 2.75
N ASP A 51 3.80 7.87 2.74
CA ASP A 51 2.44 7.88 3.29
C ASP A 51 1.46 7.01 2.47
N ASP A 52 1.65 6.90 1.15
CA ASP A 52 0.89 5.98 0.31
C ASP A 52 1.12 4.53 0.72
N MET A 53 2.39 4.13 0.88
CA MET A 53 2.73 2.76 1.29
C MET A 53 2.30 2.47 2.72
N LEU A 54 2.35 3.46 3.61
CA LEU A 54 1.80 3.33 4.95
C LEU A 54 0.27 3.13 4.94
N ARG A 55 -0.45 3.83 4.05
CA ARG A 55 -1.89 3.60 3.83
C ARG A 55 -2.18 2.20 3.33
N VAL A 56 -1.34 1.69 2.41
CA VAL A 56 -1.44 0.30 1.94
C VAL A 56 -1.23 -0.68 3.09
N LEU A 57 -0.22 -0.45 3.93
CA LEU A 57 0.08 -1.29 5.09
C LEU A 57 -1.10 -1.33 6.08
N VAL A 58 -1.62 -0.18 6.45
CA VAL A 58 -2.78 -0.08 7.35
C VAL A 58 -4.05 -0.67 6.68
N GLY A 59 -4.21 -0.42 5.38
CA GLY A 59 -5.33 -0.98 4.61
C GLY A 59 -5.32 -2.50 4.56
N LEU A 60 -4.16 -3.11 4.34
CA LEU A 60 -4.00 -4.57 4.37
C LEU A 60 -4.23 -5.14 5.78
N THR A 61 -3.68 -4.48 6.81
CA THR A 61 -3.66 -5.01 8.17
C THR A 61 -5.01 -4.84 8.88
N PHE A 62 -5.69 -3.71 8.69
CA PHE A 62 -6.89 -3.34 9.44
C PHE A 62 -8.12 -3.10 8.58
N HIS A 63 -8.02 -3.29 7.27
CA HIS A 63 -9.07 -3.01 6.28
C HIS A 63 -9.57 -1.56 6.33
N ARG A 64 -8.68 -0.63 6.66
CA ARG A 64 -8.93 0.81 6.77
C ARG A 64 -7.78 1.59 6.16
N ALA A 65 -8.03 2.38 5.13
CA ALA A 65 -6.97 3.07 4.38
C ALA A 65 -7.17 4.59 4.26
N LYS A 66 -8.11 5.18 5.01
CA LYS A 66 -8.24 6.64 5.09
C LYS A 66 -7.16 7.20 6.01
N MET A 67 -6.55 8.33 5.65
CA MET A 67 -5.47 8.94 6.44
C MET A 67 -5.83 9.17 7.91
N LYS A 68 -7.10 9.54 8.21
CA LYS A 68 -7.59 9.67 9.58
C LYS A 68 -7.54 8.36 10.38
N ASP A 69 -7.77 7.22 9.71
CA ASP A 69 -7.73 5.91 10.34
C ASP A 69 -6.28 5.49 10.58
N VAL A 70 -5.37 5.74 9.60
CA VAL A 70 -3.92 5.56 9.75
C VAL A 70 -3.40 6.31 10.97
N TYR A 71 -3.75 7.59 11.09
CA TYR A 71 -3.36 8.41 12.23
C TYR A 71 -3.88 7.84 13.56
N SER A 72 -5.14 7.44 13.61
CA SER A 72 -5.76 6.86 14.82
C SER A 72 -5.08 5.57 15.25
N ILE A 73 -4.81 4.67 14.30
CA ILE A 73 -4.16 3.37 14.55
C ILE A 73 -2.74 3.57 15.07
N ILE A 74 -1.93 4.42 14.44
CA ILE A 74 -0.55 4.68 14.88
C ILE A 74 -0.50 5.25 16.31
N ARG A 75 -1.53 5.97 16.73
CA ARG A 75 -1.64 6.48 18.08
C ARG A 75 -2.14 5.45 19.11
N GLY A 76 -2.53 4.26 18.69
CA GLY A 76 -3.09 3.24 19.57
C GLY A 76 -4.54 3.48 19.93
N ARG A 77 -5.34 4.04 19.00
CA ARG A 77 -6.76 4.21 19.17
C ARG A 77 -7.51 2.91 18.85
N ASP A 78 -8.37 2.50 19.76
CA ASP A 78 -9.38 1.50 19.46
C ASP A 78 -10.42 2.09 18.50
N MET A 79 -10.70 1.38 17.40
CA MET A 79 -11.58 1.88 16.35
C MET A 79 -13.07 1.67 16.66
N GLU A 80 -13.38 0.87 17.68
CA GLU A 80 -14.75 0.61 18.14
C GLU A 80 -15.10 1.48 19.36
N THR A 81 -14.23 1.46 20.39
CA THR A 81 -14.49 2.23 21.63
C THR A 81 -13.99 3.67 21.53
N GLY A 82 -12.99 3.93 20.68
CA GLY A 82 -12.37 5.25 20.52
C GLY A 82 -11.34 5.58 21.59
N GLU A 83 -11.06 4.67 22.52
CA GLU A 83 -10.08 4.85 23.59
C GLU A 83 -8.64 4.71 23.06
N PHE A 84 -7.68 5.32 23.78
CA PHE A 84 -6.26 5.23 23.47
C PHE A 84 -5.54 4.42 24.55
N SER A 85 -4.68 3.47 24.11
CA SER A 85 -3.89 2.63 24.98
C SER A 85 -2.50 2.37 24.41
N GLU A 86 -1.46 2.36 25.25
CA GLU A 86 -0.10 1.98 24.84
C GLU A 86 0.01 0.49 24.49
N GLU A 87 -0.73 -0.33 25.21
CA GLU A 87 -0.79 -1.77 24.93
C GLU A 87 -1.40 -2.02 23.56
N LEU A 88 -2.52 -1.37 23.26
CA LEU A 88 -3.16 -1.46 21.96
C LEU A 88 -2.25 -0.94 20.84
N ARG A 89 -1.53 0.17 21.08
CA ARG A 89 -0.54 0.68 20.12
C ARG A 89 0.52 -0.35 19.82
N THR A 90 1.09 -1.00 20.83
CA THR A 90 2.09 -2.04 20.67
C THR A 90 1.56 -3.20 19.84
N GLN A 91 0.36 -3.70 20.16
CA GLN A 91 -0.30 -4.77 19.39
C GLN A 91 -0.57 -4.36 17.92
N GLN A 92 -0.96 -3.11 17.69
CA GLN A 92 -1.18 -2.59 16.34
C GLN A 92 0.13 -2.54 15.56
N PHE A 93 1.22 -2.07 16.17
CA PHE A 93 2.54 -2.09 15.54
C PHE A 93 3.05 -3.50 15.25
N ASP A 94 2.82 -4.47 16.12
CA ASP A 94 3.22 -5.87 15.88
C ASP A 94 2.49 -6.44 14.64
N LYS A 95 1.20 -6.12 14.48
CA LYS A 95 0.44 -6.49 13.27
C LYS A 95 0.98 -5.79 12.01
N LEU A 96 1.36 -4.51 12.10
CA LEU A 96 1.96 -3.77 10.99
C LEU A 96 3.31 -4.37 10.59
N LYS A 97 4.18 -4.68 11.56
CA LYS A 97 5.49 -5.33 11.33
C LYS A 97 5.34 -6.66 10.61
N LEU A 98 4.32 -7.46 10.98
CA LEU A 98 4.05 -8.74 10.34
C LEU A 98 3.68 -8.60 8.85
N ASN A 99 2.97 -7.54 8.48
CA ASN A 99 2.48 -7.34 7.11
C ASN A 99 3.41 -6.48 6.23
N LEU A 100 4.37 -5.76 6.82
CA LEU A 100 5.28 -4.90 6.07
C LEU A 100 6.03 -5.65 4.95
N PRO A 101 6.64 -6.83 5.19
CA PRO A 101 7.32 -7.55 4.12
C PRO A 101 6.43 -7.88 2.94
N THR A 102 5.15 -8.13 3.17
CA THR A 102 4.19 -8.46 2.10
C THR A 102 3.94 -7.28 1.17
N ILE A 103 3.81 -6.07 1.70
CA ILE A 103 3.54 -4.89 0.87
C ILE A 103 4.78 -4.38 0.14
N LEU A 104 5.98 -4.60 0.71
CA LEU A 104 7.24 -4.20 0.11
C LEU A 104 7.86 -5.31 -0.77
N ASP A 105 7.20 -6.47 -0.87
CA ASP A 105 7.66 -7.54 -1.74
C ASP A 105 7.59 -7.14 -3.21
N ASN A 106 8.76 -7.07 -3.86
CA ASN A 106 8.88 -6.67 -5.25
C ASN A 106 8.12 -7.60 -6.21
N THR A 107 7.97 -8.88 -5.87
CA THR A 107 7.22 -9.84 -6.69
C THR A 107 5.72 -9.52 -6.62
N ASN A 108 5.20 -9.20 -5.44
CA ASN A 108 3.81 -8.77 -5.26
C ASN A 108 3.56 -7.46 -6.01
N TRP A 109 4.46 -6.49 -5.83
CA TRP A 109 4.37 -5.18 -6.47
C TRP A 109 4.36 -5.29 -7.99
N GLN A 110 5.35 -5.96 -8.58
CA GLN A 110 5.47 -6.14 -10.03
C GLN A 110 4.31 -6.98 -10.62
N SER A 111 3.84 -7.99 -9.88
CA SER A 111 2.69 -8.79 -10.32
C SER A 111 1.40 -7.97 -10.33
N PHE A 112 1.22 -7.08 -9.34
CA PHE A 112 0.12 -6.14 -9.32
C PHE A 112 0.21 -5.11 -10.47
N LEU A 113 1.38 -4.52 -10.72
CA LEU A 113 1.56 -3.56 -11.82
C LEU A 113 1.23 -4.19 -13.19
N LYS A 114 1.53 -5.47 -13.38
CA LYS A 114 1.11 -6.21 -14.60
C LYS A 114 -0.40 -6.26 -14.79
N VAL A 115 -1.17 -6.24 -13.70
CA VAL A 115 -2.64 -6.17 -13.78
C VAL A 115 -3.08 -4.84 -14.40
N LEU A 116 -2.45 -3.73 -14.00
CA LEU A 116 -2.75 -2.41 -14.54
C LEU A 116 -2.34 -2.31 -16.01
N ILE A 117 -1.15 -2.83 -16.34
CA ILE A 117 -0.64 -2.87 -17.74
C ILE A 117 -1.58 -3.70 -18.61
N GLY A 118 -2.05 -4.85 -18.13
CA GLY A 118 -3.04 -5.69 -18.80
C GLY A 118 -4.39 -5.01 -19.02
N GLY A 119 -4.75 -4.06 -18.15
CA GLY A 119 -5.92 -3.17 -18.32
C GLY A 119 -5.70 -2.01 -19.29
N GLY A 120 -4.51 -1.88 -19.90
CA GLY A 120 -4.19 -0.83 -20.87
C GLY A 120 -3.46 0.39 -20.31
N TYR A 121 -3.19 0.42 -19.00
CA TYR A 121 -2.48 1.52 -18.35
C TYR A 121 -0.97 1.30 -18.49
N LYS A 122 -0.32 2.07 -19.37
CA LYS A 122 1.10 1.91 -19.71
C LYS A 122 1.98 3.04 -19.19
N ASP A 123 1.35 4.13 -18.73
CA ASP A 123 2.01 5.36 -18.34
C ASP A 123 1.30 5.99 -17.14
N GLU A 124 2.04 6.78 -16.36
CA GLU A 124 1.51 7.53 -15.21
C GLU A 124 0.39 8.51 -15.62
N GLU A 125 0.49 9.10 -16.81
CA GLU A 125 -0.50 10.05 -17.33
C GLU A 125 -1.89 9.42 -17.58
N LEU A 126 -1.95 8.11 -17.76
CA LEU A 126 -3.21 7.38 -17.93
C LEU A 126 -3.92 7.09 -16.61
N ILE A 127 -3.23 7.26 -15.48
CA ILE A 127 -3.77 6.99 -14.14
C ILE A 127 -4.45 8.25 -13.60
N SER A 128 -5.76 8.27 -13.65
CA SER A 128 -6.57 9.40 -13.20
C SER A 128 -6.57 9.59 -11.68
N SER A 129 -6.23 8.54 -10.91
CA SER A 129 -6.25 8.58 -9.45
C SER A 129 -5.23 7.63 -8.82
N LYS A 130 -4.29 8.20 -8.06
CA LYS A 130 -3.36 7.44 -7.23
C LYS A 130 -4.11 6.57 -6.20
N ASN A 131 -5.19 7.07 -5.62
CA ASN A 131 -6.02 6.31 -4.68
C ASN A 131 -6.59 5.03 -5.29
N ALA A 132 -7.06 5.09 -6.54
CA ALA A 132 -7.55 3.89 -7.23
C ALA A 132 -6.47 2.80 -7.31
N VAL A 133 -5.21 3.19 -7.58
CA VAL A 133 -4.07 2.25 -7.61
C VAL A 133 -3.81 1.67 -6.23
N LEU A 134 -3.73 2.52 -5.18
CA LEU A 134 -3.43 2.07 -3.82
C LEU A 134 -4.51 1.10 -3.29
N TYR A 135 -5.79 1.44 -3.47
CA TYR A 135 -6.89 0.53 -3.08
C TYR A 135 -6.89 -0.77 -3.89
N SER A 136 -6.56 -0.71 -5.19
CA SER A 136 -6.42 -1.92 -6.00
C SER A 136 -5.29 -2.81 -5.50
N TYR A 137 -4.18 -2.24 -5.08
CA TYR A 137 -3.06 -2.99 -4.51
C TYR A 137 -3.45 -3.65 -3.18
N ILE A 138 -4.13 -2.92 -2.30
CA ILE A 138 -4.67 -3.49 -1.04
C ILE A 138 -5.57 -4.69 -1.35
N LEU A 139 -6.53 -4.53 -2.26
CA LEU A 139 -7.45 -5.61 -2.64
C LEU A 139 -6.74 -6.80 -3.28
N TYR A 140 -5.72 -6.55 -4.10
CA TYR A 140 -4.87 -7.60 -4.67
C TYR A 140 -4.16 -8.42 -3.58
N LEU A 141 -3.56 -7.74 -2.59
CA LEU A 141 -2.87 -8.40 -1.49
C LEU A 141 -3.84 -9.18 -0.59
N ILE A 142 -4.99 -8.61 -0.25
CA ILE A 142 -6.06 -9.31 0.48
C ILE A 142 -6.52 -10.54 -0.29
N GLY A 143 -6.76 -10.39 -1.59
CA GLY A 143 -7.15 -11.50 -2.45
C GLY A 143 -6.12 -12.62 -2.47
N LYS A 144 -4.83 -12.27 -2.50
CA LYS A 144 -3.73 -13.23 -2.48
C LYS A 144 -3.57 -13.95 -1.14
N GLN A 145 -3.78 -13.24 -0.02
CA GLN A 145 -3.58 -13.82 1.32
C GLN A 145 -4.77 -14.62 1.82
N ASN A 146 -5.99 -14.14 1.59
CA ASN A 146 -7.18 -14.64 2.28
C ASN A 146 -8.04 -15.55 1.40
N PHE A 147 -7.85 -15.51 0.08
CA PHE A 147 -8.63 -16.29 -0.86
C PHE A 147 -7.71 -17.20 -1.65
N ASN A 148 -8.00 -18.50 -1.65
CA ASN A 148 -7.26 -19.47 -2.44
C ASN A 148 -7.65 -19.38 -3.95
N THR A 149 -7.67 -18.15 -4.46
CA THR A 149 -8.04 -17.83 -5.84
C THR A 149 -6.84 -18.02 -6.74
N GLN A 150 -7.04 -18.65 -7.90
CA GLN A 150 -5.98 -18.79 -8.90
C GLN A 150 -5.48 -17.40 -9.34
N ASN A 151 -4.18 -17.26 -9.48
CA ASN A 151 -3.53 -15.95 -9.71
C ASN A 151 -4.12 -15.18 -10.92
N HIS A 152 -4.43 -15.91 -12.03
CA HIS A 152 -5.02 -15.29 -13.22
C HIS A 152 -6.43 -14.75 -12.98
N GLU A 153 -7.23 -15.44 -12.16
CA GLU A 153 -8.58 -15.01 -11.83
C GLU A 153 -8.55 -13.78 -10.93
N LEU A 154 -7.68 -13.77 -9.91
CA LEU A 154 -7.45 -12.61 -9.06
C LEU A 154 -7.03 -11.40 -9.89
N GLN A 155 -6.07 -11.57 -10.80
CA GLN A 155 -5.62 -10.50 -11.69
C GLN A 155 -6.78 -9.96 -12.54
N ARG A 156 -7.63 -10.84 -13.08
CA ARG A 156 -8.80 -10.44 -13.86
C ARG A 156 -9.81 -9.65 -13.03
N ILE A 157 -10.10 -10.08 -11.81
CA ILE A 157 -11.02 -9.40 -10.90
C ILE A 157 -10.50 -8.01 -10.55
N ILE A 158 -9.24 -7.91 -10.12
CA ILE A 158 -8.62 -6.65 -9.73
C ILE A 158 -8.50 -5.69 -10.92
N GLY A 159 -8.12 -6.19 -12.09
CA GLY A 159 -8.06 -5.39 -13.31
C GLY A 159 -9.41 -4.78 -13.67
N ARG A 160 -10.48 -5.57 -13.63
CA ARG A 160 -11.85 -5.08 -13.87
C ARG A 160 -12.27 -4.04 -12.82
N TRP A 161 -12.00 -4.32 -11.54
CA TRP A 161 -12.31 -3.39 -10.47
C TRP A 161 -11.57 -2.06 -10.67
N PHE A 162 -10.28 -2.09 -11.00
CA PHE A 162 -9.47 -0.89 -11.24
C PHE A 162 -10.03 -0.05 -12.40
N VAL A 163 -10.30 -0.67 -13.54
CA VAL A 163 -10.88 0.02 -14.71
C VAL A 163 -12.22 0.67 -14.34
N MET A 164 -13.11 -0.08 -13.69
CA MET A 164 -14.43 0.43 -13.31
C MET A 164 -14.34 1.55 -12.28
N SER A 165 -13.47 1.43 -11.27
CA SER A 165 -13.27 2.48 -10.25
C SER A 165 -12.68 3.74 -10.87
N SER A 166 -11.73 3.61 -11.80
CA SER A 166 -11.14 4.74 -12.52
C SER A 166 -12.16 5.47 -13.40
N LEU A 167 -13.02 4.73 -14.10
CA LEU A 167 -14.04 5.31 -14.97
C LEU A 167 -15.19 5.98 -14.19
N THR A 168 -15.54 5.45 -13.02
CA THR A 168 -16.68 5.94 -12.25
C THR A 168 -16.29 6.89 -11.10
N GLY A 169 -15.00 7.06 -10.83
CA GLY A 169 -14.50 7.84 -9.69
C GLY A 169 -14.88 7.25 -8.32
N ARG A 170 -15.19 5.95 -8.27
CA ARG A 170 -15.59 5.24 -7.03
C ARG A 170 -14.42 4.43 -6.49
N TYR A 171 -13.63 5.08 -5.62
CA TYR A 171 -12.48 4.48 -4.92
C TYR A 171 -12.30 5.11 -3.53
#